data_4077cf8e41e71d4d8e1f7db6dba29b21
#
_entry.id   4077cf8e41e71d4d8e1f7db6dba29b21
#
_cell.length_a   1.000
_cell.length_b   1.000
_cell.length_c   1.000
_cell.angle_alpha   90.00
_cell.angle_beta   90.00
_cell.angle_gamma   90.00
#
_symmetry.space_group_name_H-M   'P 1'
#
loop_
_entity.id
_entity.type
_entity.pdbx_description
1 polymer ?
#
loop_
_entity_poly.entity_id
_entity_poly.type
_entity_poly.pdbx_seq_one_letter_code
_entity_poly.pdbx_strand_id
1 'polypeptide(L)'
;MKKYLLLALLPLTAMAAPSLKGFEKTYQDWDLICDNTGTCNMAGYPEYYSEHPVSILFTRSAGEKASVTAQLALLREDVGNKTAEIILNGQSLGTVPNISEDGNAKLSEKQTTELLTALKGNASIEVIFGEFKEKVSDKGAAAAMLKMDEFQQRLNTPSALIRQGKEKHAVLAPQSAPKIDVVSVEHRQITELKRGEKQFDAVLALLRKSNGTNENSENYCYDLHEDNISNKQITLYPLTKGKVLAETVCIGGSYHYTDYYAVLDEKLSKVEQVLANQYNYADYDKNTHVLKIKGSFKSDGLAESWYGYEAAWNGKTFITTAEYTSGSGKGFIGSAWGGLPTFVTDLNVK
;
A
#
# COMPACT_ATOMS: atom_id res chain seq x y z
N MET A 1 -61.58 -16.72 30.86
CA MET A 1 -60.17 -16.55 31.17
C MET A 1 -59.40 -16.50 29.85
N LYS A 2 -59.02 -15.27 29.39
CA LYS A 2 -58.21 -15.10 28.14
C LYS A 2 -56.72 -15.17 28.49
N LYS A 3 -56.02 -16.18 27.98
CA LYS A 3 -54.56 -16.33 28.11
C LYS A 3 -53.89 -15.44 27.06
N TYR A 4 -53.19 -14.41 27.49
CA TYR A 4 -52.29 -13.60 26.65
C TYR A 4 -50.95 -14.32 26.52
N LEU A 5 -50.61 -14.68 25.27
CA LEU A 5 -49.29 -15.25 24.93
C LEU A 5 -48.35 -14.06 24.67
N LEU A 6 -47.41 -13.81 25.59
CA LEU A 6 -46.33 -12.83 25.37
C LEU A 6 -45.29 -13.48 24.46
N LEU A 7 -45.20 -13.04 23.21
CA LEU A 7 -44.08 -13.32 22.34
C LEU A 7 -42.90 -12.45 22.78
N ALA A 8 -41.87 -13.07 23.35
CA ALA A 8 -40.60 -12.41 23.63
C ALA A 8 -39.81 -12.26 22.31
N LEU A 9 -39.74 -11.04 21.79
CA LEU A 9 -38.83 -10.67 20.70
C LEU A 9 -37.37 -10.64 21.27
N LEU A 10 -36.60 -11.67 21.00
CA LEU A 10 -35.16 -11.65 21.23
C LEU A 10 -34.50 -10.71 20.19
N PRO A 11 -33.64 -9.76 20.62
CA PRO A 11 -32.90 -8.95 19.69
C PRO A 11 -31.91 -9.85 18.93
N LEU A 12 -32.05 -9.92 17.60
CA LEU A 12 -31.00 -10.44 16.75
C LEU A 12 -29.80 -9.49 16.86
N THR A 13 -28.79 -9.88 17.63
CA THR A 13 -27.48 -9.25 17.55
C THR A 13 -26.90 -9.59 16.18
N ALA A 14 -26.91 -8.63 15.27
CA ALA A 14 -26.16 -8.73 14.01
C ALA A 14 -24.67 -8.88 14.39
N MET A 15 -24.15 -10.09 14.33
CA MET A 15 -22.71 -10.30 14.36
C MET A 15 -22.15 -9.64 13.12
N ALA A 16 -21.32 -8.62 13.29
CA ALA A 16 -20.56 -8.04 12.19
C ALA A 16 -19.77 -9.18 11.53
N ALA A 17 -19.94 -9.35 10.22
CA ALA A 17 -19.12 -10.30 9.47
C ALA A 17 -17.64 -9.92 9.67
N PRO A 18 -16.74 -10.92 9.79
CA PRO A 18 -15.32 -10.64 9.91
C PRO A 18 -14.87 -9.77 8.73
N SER A 19 -14.15 -8.68 9.02
CA SER A 19 -13.62 -7.78 8.00
C SER A 19 -12.73 -8.57 7.04
N LEU A 20 -12.91 -8.36 5.73
CA LEU A 20 -12.05 -8.94 4.72
C LEU A 20 -10.62 -8.47 4.96
N LYS A 21 -9.66 -9.40 4.95
CA LYS A 21 -8.25 -9.09 5.11
C LYS A 21 -7.59 -9.14 3.74
N GLY A 22 -6.91 -8.05 3.39
CA GLY A 22 -6.07 -8.00 2.19
C GLY A 22 -4.82 -8.87 2.35
N PHE A 23 -4.15 -9.13 1.24
CA PHE A 23 -2.91 -9.92 1.20
C PHE A 23 -2.08 -9.59 -0.04
N GLU A 24 -0.82 -10.00 0.02
CA GLU A 24 0.11 -10.03 -1.09
C GLU A 24 0.63 -11.46 -1.27
N LYS A 25 0.79 -11.90 -2.51
CA LYS A 25 1.41 -13.18 -2.83
C LYS A 25 2.02 -13.19 -4.23
N THR A 26 3.27 -13.60 -4.31
CA THR A 26 4.00 -13.80 -5.57
C THR A 26 3.84 -15.22 -6.11
N TYR A 27 3.60 -15.32 -7.41
CA TYR A 27 3.51 -16.53 -8.19
C TYR A 27 4.52 -16.43 -9.35
N GLN A 28 5.74 -16.87 -9.12
CA GLN A 28 6.87 -16.74 -10.06
C GLN A 28 7.09 -15.28 -10.48
N ASP A 29 6.67 -14.89 -11.69
CA ASP A 29 6.86 -13.56 -12.23
C ASP A 29 5.59 -12.68 -12.13
N TRP A 30 4.58 -13.11 -11.36
CA TRP A 30 3.32 -12.42 -11.13
C TRP A 30 3.05 -12.20 -9.65
N ASP A 31 2.77 -10.98 -9.28
CA ASP A 31 2.30 -10.61 -7.96
C ASP A 31 0.79 -10.45 -7.94
N LEU A 32 0.14 -10.95 -6.92
CA LEU A 32 -1.26 -10.71 -6.63
C LEU A 32 -1.40 -9.99 -5.31
N ILE A 33 -1.96 -8.79 -5.36
CA ILE A 33 -2.21 -7.93 -4.21
C ILE A 33 -3.72 -7.65 -4.16
N CYS A 34 -4.37 -8.04 -3.09
CA CYS A 34 -5.79 -7.77 -2.88
C CYS A 34 -5.97 -6.97 -1.60
N ASP A 35 -6.90 -6.03 -1.59
CA ASP A 35 -7.19 -5.20 -0.43
C ASP A 35 -8.44 -5.66 0.34
N ASN A 36 -8.70 -4.99 1.46
CA ASN A 36 -9.83 -5.27 2.33
C ASN A 36 -11.19 -4.84 1.76
N THR A 37 -11.23 -4.20 0.57
CA THR A 37 -12.49 -3.93 -0.16
C THR A 37 -12.86 -5.03 -1.13
N GLY A 38 -11.93 -5.98 -1.35
CA GLY A 38 -12.06 -7.07 -2.30
C GLY A 38 -11.55 -6.74 -3.69
N THR A 39 -10.90 -5.58 -3.87
CA THR A 39 -10.20 -5.23 -5.11
C THR A 39 -8.87 -5.97 -5.17
N CYS A 40 -8.56 -6.56 -6.32
CA CYS A 40 -7.32 -7.26 -6.57
C CYS A 40 -6.55 -6.64 -7.73
N ASN A 41 -5.26 -6.53 -7.54
CA ASN A 41 -4.26 -6.10 -8.50
C ASN A 41 -3.32 -7.28 -8.79
N MET A 42 -3.13 -7.61 -10.07
CA MET A 42 -2.25 -8.69 -10.51
C MET A 42 -1.22 -8.12 -11.47
N ALA A 43 0.03 -8.01 -11.04
CA ALA A 43 1.12 -7.41 -11.79
C ALA A 43 2.07 -8.48 -12.35
N GLY A 44 2.31 -8.44 -13.65
CA GLY A 44 3.23 -9.33 -14.35
C GLY A 44 4.48 -8.62 -14.81
N TYR A 45 5.63 -9.28 -14.71
CA TYR A 45 6.96 -8.73 -14.96
C TYR A 45 7.76 -9.59 -15.94
N PRO A 46 8.95 -9.14 -16.40
CA PRO A 46 9.89 -9.98 -17.10
C PRO A 46 10.33 -11.20 -16.24
N GLU A 47 10.71 -12.30 -16.89
CA GLU A 47 11.26 -13.47 -16.21
C GLU A 47 12.58 -13.13 -15.48
N TYR A 48 13.41 -12.32 -16.13
CA TYR A 48 14.70 -11.89 -15.62
C TYR A 48 14.73 -10.38 -15.45
N TYR A 49 15.73 -9.89 -14.72
CA TYR A 49 16.03 -8.47 -14.63
C TYR A 49 16.24 -7.90 -16.04
N SER A 50 15.65 -6.76 -16.32
CA SER A 50 15.83 -6.00 -17.56
C SER A 50 16.27 -4.57 -17.25
N GLU A 51 17.11 -4.00 -18.09
CA GLU A 51 17.46 -2.56 -18.04
C GLU A 51 16.32 -1.69 -18.58
N HIS A 52 15.40 -2.27 -19.38
CA HIS A 52 14.25 -1.62 -19.96
C HIS A 52 12.95 -2.38 -19.60
N PRO A 53 12.66 -2.54 -18.28
CA PRO A 53 11.59 -3.41 -17.84
C PRO A 53 10.22 -2.96 -18.31
N VAL A 54 9.34 -3.93 -18.51
CA VAL A 54 7.92 -3.74 -18.80
C VAL A 54 7.07 -4.48 -17.79
N SER A 55 5.92 -3.93 -17.43
CA SER A 55 4.98 -4.60 -16.54
C SER A 55 3.55 -4.41 -17.02
N ILE A 56 2.70 -5.42 -16.79
CA ILE A 56 1.26 -5.34 -17.05
C ILE A 56 0.52 -5.55 -15.73
N LEU A 57 -0.34 -4.61 -15.39
CA LEU A 57 -1.21 -4.67 -14.21
C LEU A 57 -2.64 -4.94 -14.62
N PHE A 58 -3.23 -6.01 -14.13
CA PHE A 58 -4.66 -6.27 -14.21
C PHE A 58 -5.32 -5.95 -12.87
N THR A 59 -6.38 -5.13 -12.91
CA THR A 59 -7.16 -4.76 -11.72
C THR A 59 -8.59 -5.24 -11.85
N ARG A 60 -9.13 -5.91 -10.82
CA ARG A 60 -10.53 -6.29 -10.74
C ARG A 60 -11.09 -6.00 -9.35
N SER A 61 -12.12 -5.17 -9.29
CA SER A 61 -12.88 -4.94 -8.06
C SER A 61 -13.76 -6.15 -7.71
N ALA A 62 -14.18 -6.26 -6.44
CA ALA A 62 -15.22 -7.20 -6.06
C ALA A 62 -16.55 -6.84 -6.73
N GLY A 63 -17.51 -7.78 -6.72
CA GLY A 63 -18.84 -7.63 -7.31
C GLY A 63 -19.05 -8.41 -8.60
N GLU A 64 -20.26 -8.93 -8.78
CA GLU A 64 -20.59 -9.85 -9.86
C GLU A 64 -20.30 -9.29 -11.27
N LYS A 65 -20.58 -7.99 -11.47
CA LYS A 65 -20.43 -7.30 -12.76
C LYS A 65 -19.06 -6.65 -12.96
N ALA A 66 -18.13 -6.80 -12.03
CA ALA A 66 -16.82 -6.16 -12.13
C ALA A 66 -16.02 -6.78 -13.29
N SER A 67 -15.66 -5.94 -14.26
CA SER A 67 -14.73 -6.27 -15.34
C SER A 67 -13.28 -6.14 -14.87
N VAL A 68 -12.36 -6.77 -15.63
CA VAL A 68 -10.93 -6.54 -15.44
C VAL A 68 -10.50 -5.38 -16.32
N THR A 69 -9.73 -4.47 -15.76
CA THR A 69 -9.00 -3.43 -16.51
C THR A 69 -7.52 -3.76 -16.52
N ALA A 70 -6.77 -3.24 -17.51
CA ALA A 70 -5.34 -3.43 -17.57
C ALA A 70 -4.59 -2.13 -17.87
N GLN A 71 -3.35 -2.07 -17.36
CA GLN A 71 -2.41 -1.01 -17.60
C GLN A 71 -1.05 -1.60 -17.98
N LEU A 72 -0.31 -0.88 -18.81
CA LEU A 72 1.10 -1.12 -19.14
C LEU A 72 1.95 -0.14 -18.35
N ALA A 73 3.08 -0.59 -17.82
CA ALA A 73 4.15 0.26 -17.31
C ALA A 73 5.44 0.01 -18.09
N LEU A 74 6.12 1.09 -18.42
CA LEU A 74 7.47 1.15 -18.96
C LEU A 74 8.36 1.90 -17.97
N LEU A 75 9.66 1.68 -18.03
CA LEU A 75 10.59 2.50 -17.26
C LEU A 75 10.47 3.96 -17.70
N ARG A 76 10.43 4.88 -16.75
CA ARG A 76 10.18 6.31 -16.99
C ARG A 76 11.17 6.93 -17.98
N GLU A 77 12.42 6.53 -17.91
CA GLU A 77 13.50 7.01 -18.78
C GLU A 77 13.32 6.62 -20.25
N ASP A 78 12.52 5.56 -20.52
CA ASP A 78 12.31 5.00 -21.86
C ASP A 78 11.10 5.60 -22.61
N VAL A 79 10.39 6.55 -22.01
CA VAL A 79 9.09 7.08 -22.51
C VAL A 79 9.25 8.10 -23.65
N GLY A 80 10.29 8.00 -24.48
CA GLY A 80 10.53 8.98 -25.56
C GLY A 80 9.40 9.13 -26.61
N ASN A 81 8.65 8.05 -26.91
CA ASN A 81 7.69 8.00 -28.03
C ASN A 81 6.22 8.04 -27.61
N LYS A 82 5.87 8.06 -26.33
CA LYS A 82 4.51 8.07 -25.78
C LYS A 82 3.56 7.00 -26.35
N THR A 83 4.09 5.97 -27.02
CA THR A 83 3.34 4.83 -27.57
C THR A 83 4.15 3.55 -27.45
N ALA A 84 3.45 2.43 -27.26
CA ALA A 84 4.02 1.09 -27.33
C ALA A 84 3.13 0.19 -28.18
N GLU A 85 3.64 -0.93 -28.66
CA GLU A 85 2.89 -1.97 -29.35
C GLU A 85 2.97 -3.27 -28.56
N ILE A 86 1.85 -3.98 -28.43
CA ILE A 86 1.81 -5.30 -27.79
C ILE A 86 1.72 -6.37 -28.88
N ILE A 87 2.65 -7.32 -28.85
CA ILE A 87 2.66 -8.51 -29.69
C ILE A 87 2.31 -9.71 -28.81
N LEU A 88 1.23 -10.38 -29.11
CA LEU A 88 0.78 -11.59 -28.44
C LEU A 88 0.90 -12.80 -29.36
N ASN A 89 1.71 -13.79 -28.98
CA ASN A 89 1.94 -15.00 -29.77
C ASN A 89 2.32 -14.73 -31.23
N GLY A 90 3.12 -13.66 -31.44
CA GLY A 90 3.58 -13.24 -32.77
C GLY A 90 2.58 -12.37 -33.55
N GLN A 91 1.41 -12.05 -32.99
CA GLN A 91 0.41 -11.18 -33.62
C GLN A 91 0.26 -9.88 -32.88
N SER A 92 0.19 -8.76 -33.61
CA SER A 92 -0.02 -7.44 -33.02
C SER A 92 -1.42 -7.31 -32.43
N LEU A 93 -1.48 -6.89 -31.16
CA LEU A 93 -2.72 -6.45 -30.51
C LEU A 93 -2.98 -4.95 -30.71
N GLY A 94 -2.13 -4.28 -31.49
CA GLY A 94 -2.19 -2.85 -31.77
C GLY A 94 -1.45 -1.99 -30.76
N THR A 95 -1.48 -0.70 -31.03
CA THR A 95 -0.77 0.32 -30.29
C THR A 95 -1.43 0.64 -28.94
N VAL A 96 -0.61 0.87 -27.92
CA VAL A 96 -0.98 1.46 -26.63
C VAL A 96 -0.60 2.94 -26.70
N PRO A 97 -1.57 3.85 -26.84
CA PRO A 97 -1.29 5.28 -26.93
C PRO A 97 -1.22 5.95 -25.56
N ASN A 98 -0.79 7.20 -25.56
CA ASN A 98 -0.88 8.10 -24.41
C ASN A 98 -0.15 7.59 -23.16
N ILE A 99 1.07 7.07 -23.35
CA ILE A 99 1.94 6.73 -22.21
C ILE A 99 2.26 8.03 -21.48
N SER A 100 1.98 8.06 -20.17
CA SER A 100 2.24 9.21 -19.31
C SER A 100 3.73 9.44 -19.11
N GLU A 101 4.09 10.59 -18.55
CA GLU A 101 5.48 10.88 -18.15
C GLU A 101 6.03 9.91 -17.10
N ASP A 102 5.13 9.27 -16.35
CA ASP A 102 5.48 8.22 -15.36
C ASP A 102 5.59 6.82 -15.99
N GLY A 103 5.49 6.70 -17.31
CA GLY A 103 5.62 5.43 -18.03
C GLY A 103 4.35 4.57 -18.07
N ASN A 104 3.20 5.06 -17.60
CA ASN A 104 1.97 4.26 -17.48
C ASN A 104 0.96 4.57 -18.60
N ALA A 105 0.28 3.53 -19.10
CA ALA A 105 -0.81 3.67 -20.07
C ALA A 105 -1.93 2.64 -19.83
N LYS A 106 -3.17 3.03 -20.14
CA LYS A 106 -4.31 2.09 -20.09
C LYS A 106 -4.36 1.23 -21.35
N LEU A 107 -4.61 -0.05 -21.18
CA LEU A 107 -4.91 -0.96 -22.26
C LEU A 107 -6.39 -0.87 -22.65
N SER A 108 -6.68 -1.11 -23.94
CA SER A 108 -8.05 -1.24 -24.42
C SER A 108 -8.71 -2.52 -23.85
N GLU A 109 -10.03 -2.56 -23.84
CA GLU A 109 -10.80 -3.74 -23.44
C GLU A 109 -10.43 -4.97 -24.28
N LYS A 110 -10.22 -4.79 -25.60
CA LYS A 110 -9.78 -5.84 -26.50
C LYS A 110 -8.41 -6.40 -26.08
N GLN A 111 -7.40 -5.53 -25.90
CA GLN A 111 -6.07 -5.95 -25.45
C GLN A 111 -6.13 -6.69 -24.11
N THR A 112 -6.87 -6.14 -23.15
CA THR A 112 -7.07 -6.74 -21.82
C THR A 112 -7.65 -8.15 -21.94
N THR A 113 -8.71 -8.34 -22.72
CA THR A 113 -9.40 -9.63 -22.87
C THR A 113 -8.52 -10.68 -23.56
N GLU A 114 -7.80 -10.29 -24.62
CA GLU A 114 -6.92 -11.19 -25.37
C GLU A 114 -5.72 -11.63 -24.52
N LEU A 115 -5.10 -10.71 -23.78
CA LEU A 115 -4.01 -11.02 -22.84
C LEU A 115 -4.47 -11.98 -21.74
N LEU A 116 -5.59 -11.69 -21.06
CA LEU A 116 -6.13 -12.56 -20.02
C LEU A 116 -6.47 -13.97 -20.57
N THR A 117 -6.97 -14.03 -21.80
CA THR A 117 -7.30 -15.32 -22.43
C THR A 117 -6.05 -16.14 -22.72
N ALA A 118 -5.01 -15.52 -23.24
CA ALA A 118 -3.74 -16.19 -23.53
C ALA A 118 -3.00 -16.63 -22.24
N LEU A 119 -3.01 -15.80 -21.21
CA LEU A 119 -2.36 -16.06 -19.92
C LEU A 119 -3.01 -17.22 -19.09
N LYS A 120 -4.10 -17.80 -19.56
CA LYS A 120 -4.64 -19.05 -18.99
C LYS A 120 -3.77 -20.26 -19.31
N GLY A 121 -2.94 -20.17 -20.34
CA GLY A 121 -1.97 -21.16 -20.78
C GLY A 121 -0.64 -20.51 -21.09
N ASN A 122 0.12 -21.12 -22.00
CA ASN A 122 1.39 -20.55 -22.44
C ASN A 122 1.15 -19.37 -23.38
N ALA A 123 1.78 -18.24 -23.10
CA ALA A 123 1.68 -17.02 -23.88
C ALA A 123 3.06 -16.38 -24.10
N SER A 124 3.29 -15.87 -25.31
CA SER A 124 4.44 -15.01 -25.58
C SER A 124 3.93 -13.58 -25.69
N ILE A 125 4.25 -12.74 -24.72
CA ILE A 125 3.86 -11.34 -24.68
C ILE A 125 5.11 -10.50 -24.85
N GLU A 126 5.16 -9.72 -25.94
CA GLU A 126 6.24 -8.79 -26.23
C GLU A 126 5.68 -7.37 -26.29
N VAL A 127 6.42 -6.43 -25.74
CA VAL A 127 6.13 -5.00 -25.78
C VAL A 127 7.24 -4.30 -26.55
N ILE A 128 6.87 -3.56 -27.59
CA ILE A 128 7.79 -2.81 -28.44
C ILE A 128 7.57 -1.33 -28.17
N PHE A 129 8.62 -0.62 -27.80
CA PHE A 129 8.59 0.83 -27.53
C PHE A 129 9.94 1.46 -27.92
N GLY A 130 9.88 2.49 -28.78
CA GLY A 130 11.10 3.04 -29.36
C GLY A 130 11.89 1.96 -30.11
N GLU A 131 13.14 1.76 -29.74
CA GLU A 131 14.03 0.71 -30.28
C GLU A 131 14.07 -0.55 -29.40
N PHE A 132 13.35 -0.57 -28.29
CA PHE A 132 13.35 -1.64 -27.31
C PHE A 132 12.24 -2.66 -27.59
N LYS A 133 12.55 -3.91 -27.28
CA LYS A 133 11.62 -5.04 -27.36
C LYS A 133 11.80 -5.92 -26.13
N GLU A 134 10.82 -5.88 -25.24
CA GLU A 134 10.85 -6.57 -23.96
C GLU A 134 9.71 -7.58 -23.82
N LYS A 135 9.84 -8.52 -22.88
CA LYS A 135 8.84 -9.56 -22.66
C LYS A 135 8.24 -9.48 -21.27
N VAL A 136 6.92 -9.66 -21.19
CA VAL A 136 6.25 -9.99 -19.95
C VAL A 136 6.12 -11.51 -19.87
N SER A 137 6.57 -12.10 -18.76
CA SER A 137 6.50 -13.54 -18.52
C SER A 137 5.06 -14.01 -18.36
N ASP A 138 4.74 -15.21 -18.85
CA ASP A 138 3.46 -15.90 -18.58
C ASP A 138 3.52 -16.79 -17.33
N LYS A 139 4.73 -17.01 -16.77
CA LYS A 139 4.97 -17.91 -15.64
C LYS A 139 4.31 -17.41 -14.36
N GLY A 140 3.34 -18.13 -13.86
CA GLY A 140 2.62 -17.78 -12.64
C GLY A 140 1.29 -17.07 -12.87
N ALA A 141 1.01 -16.51 -14.06
CA ALA A 141 -0.20 -15.78 -14.36
C ALA A 141 -1.48 -16.56 -14.07
N ALA A 142 -1.57 -17.81 -14.55
CA ALA A 142 -2.74 -18.66 -14.32
C ALA A 142 -2.95 -18.96 -12.82
N ALA A 143 -1.89 -19.13 -12.04
CA ALA A 143 -1.99 -19.34 -10.60
C ALA A 143 -2.45 -18.06 -9.86
N ALA A 144 -1.95 -16.88 -10.26
CA ALA A 144 -2.39 -15.61 -9.72
C ALA A 144 -3.87 -15.35 -10.05
N MET A 145 -4.32 -15.59 -11.29
CA MET A 145 -5.73 -15.48 -11.69
C MET A 145 -6.62 -16.45 -10.90
N LEU A 146 -6.18 -17.71 -10.70
CA LEU A 146 -6.93 -18.68 -9.90
C LEU A 146 -7.10 -18.22 -8.46
N LYS A 147 -6.06 -17.65 -7.85
CA LYS A 147 -6.13 -17.12 -6.48
C LYS A 147 -6.97 -15.86 -6.40
N MET A 148 -6.96 -15.00 -7.42
CA MET A 148 -7.87 -13.85 -7.52
C MET A 148 -9.33 -14.33 -7.57
N ASP A 149 -9.65 -15.35 -8.39
CA ASP A 149 -10.99 -15.94 -8.45
C ASP A 149 -11.42 -16.56 -7.11
N GLU A 150 -10.50 -17.27 -6.43
CA GLU A 150 -10.74 -17.83 -5.10
C GLU A 150 -11.07 -16.75 -4.07
N PHE A 151 -10.25 -15.71 -3.99
CA PHE A 151 -10.43 -14.59 -3.04
C PHE A 151 -11.77 -13.89 -3.28
N GLN A 152 -12.12 -13.65 -4.54
CA GLN A 152 -13.37 -12.99 -4.92
C GLN A 152 -14.56 -13.96 -5.01
N GLN A 153 -14.41 -15.23 -4.56
CA GLN A 153 -15.47 -16.25 -4.55
C GLN A 153 -16.09 -16.47 -5.94
N ARG A 154 -15.26 -16.51 -7.00
CA ARG A 154 -15.72 -16.65 -8.38
C ARG A 154 -15.53 -18.05 -8.98
N LEU A 155 -14.82 -18.95 -8.29
CA LEU A 155 -14.55 -20.29 -8.79
C LEU A 155 -15.86 -20.99 -9.21
N ASN A 156 -15.83 -21.65 -10.36
CA ASN A 156 -16.95 -22.37 -10.98
C ASN A 156 -18.15 -21.49 -11.40
N THR A 157 -18.04 -20.16 -11.26
CA THR A 157 -19.07 -19.23 -11.77
C THR A 157 -18.75 -18.82 -13.22
N PRO A 158 -19.71 -18.24 -13.95
CA PRO A 158 -19.46 -17.69 -15.28
C PRO A 158 -18.45 -16.53 -15.30
N SER A 159 -18.24 -15.86 -14.17
CA SER A 159 -17.34 -14.70 -14.03
C SER A 159 -15.91 -15.06 -13.63
N ALA A 160 -15.60 -16.34 -13.42
CA ALA A 160 -14.25 -16.80 -13.12
C ALA A 160 -13.31 -16.60 -14.32
N LEU A 161 -12.05 -16.25 -14.05
CA LEU A 161 -11.02 -16.14 -15.09
C LEU A 161 -10.52 -17.52 -15.52
N ILE A 162 -10.27 -18.43 -14.57
CA ILE A 162 -9.67 -19.74 -14.83
C ILE A 162 -10.69 -20.86 -14.79
N ARG A 163 -11.32 -21.10 -13.64
CA ARG A 163 -12.27 -22.19 -13.48
C ARG A 163 -13.70 -21.71 -13.70
N GLN A 164 -14.00 -21.39 -14.96
CA GLN A 164 -15.36 -21.02 -15.34
C GLN A 164 -16.33 -22.20 -15.21
N GLY A 165 -17.54 -21.90 -14.77
CA GLY A 165 -18.59 -22.89 -14.58
C GLY A 165 -19.98 -22.26 -14.64
N LYS A 166 -20.99 -23.03 -14.20
CA LYS A 166 -22.40 -22.62 -14.24
C LYS A 166 -22.99 -22.40 -12.85
N GLU A 167 -22.14 -22.44 -11.81
CA GLU A 167 -22.59 -22.24 -10.45
C GLU A 167 -23.07 -20.79 -10.26
N LYS A 168 -24.17 -20.64 -9.51
CA LYS A 168 -24.83 -19.36 -9.26
C LYS A 168 -24.72 -18.94 -7.80
N HIS A 169 -23.65 -19.34 -7.11
CA HIS A 169 -23.42 -18.84 -5.78
C HIS A 169 -23.01 -17.34 -5.83
N ALA A 170 -23.21 -16.64 -4.71
CA ALA A 170 -22.85 -15.25 -4.62
C ALA A 170 -21.33 -15.09 -4.69
N VAL A 171 -20.86 -14.24 -5.62
CA VAL A 171 -19.46 -13.78 -5.62
C VAL A 171 -19.28 -12.74 -4.52
N LEU A 172 -18.03 -12.52 -4.11
CA LEU A 172 -17.70 -11.49 -3.12
C LEU A 172 -18.28 -10.13 -3.55
N ALA A 173 -19.19 -9.61 -2.74
CA ALA A 173 -19.69 -8.25 -2.93
C ALA A 173 -18.60 -7.22 -2.59
N PRO A 174 -18.61 -6.03 -3.22
CA PRO A 174 -17.73 -4.95 -2.82
C PRO A 174 -17.88 -4.66 -1.33
N GLN A 175 -16.75 -4.64 -0.61
CA GLN A 175 -16.73 -4.25 0.79
C GLN A 175 -16.45 -2.76 0.88
N SER A 176 -17.18 -2.06 1.75
CA SER A 176 -16.83 -0.67 2.07
C SER A 176 -15.52 -0.62 2.85
N ALA A 177 -14.66 0.33 2.53
CA ALA A 177 -13.50 0.61 3.36
C ALA A 177 -13.95 0.95 4.80
N PRO A 178 -13.25 0.46 5.83
CA PRO A 178 -13.57 0.82 7.21
C PRO A 178 -13.51 2.34 7.39
N LYS A 179 -14.54 2.91 8.02
CA LYS A 179 -14.51 4.33 8.39
C LYS A 179 -13.71 4.51 9.67
N ILE A 180 -12.69 5.35 9.59
CA ILE A 180 -11.83 5.68 10.72
C ILE A 180 -12.05 7.14 11.10
N ASP A 181 -12.47 7.36 12.34
CA ASP A 181 -12.58 8.71 12.88
C ASP A 181 -11.19 9.27 13.17
N VAL A 182 -10.87 10.38 12.53
CA VAL A 182 -9.65 11.16 12.76
C VAL A 182 -10.05 12.56 13.20
N VAL A 183 -9.16 13.20 13.94
CA VAL A 183 -9.43 14.51 14.53
C VAL A 183 -8.55 15.55 13.87
N SER A 184 -9.16 16.65 13.45
CA SER A 184 -8.42 17.82 12.96
C SER A 184 -7.47 18.34 14.05
N VAL A 185 -6.23 18.60 13.66
CA VAL A 185 -5.26 19.27 14.51
C VAL A 185 -5.03 20.68 13.94
N GLU A 186 -5.00 21.69 14.79
CA GLU A 186 -4.56 23.00 14.36
C GLU A 186 -3.03 22.92 14.17
N HIS A 187 -2.56 23.16 12.97
CA HIS A 187 -1.14 23.22 12.66
C HIS A 187 -0.56 24.50 13.25
N ARG A 188 -0.63 24.60 14.56
CA ARG A 188 0.01 25.65 15.32
C ARG A 188 1.49 25.34 15.36
N GLN A 189 2.26 26.36 15.22
CA GLN A 189 3.67 26.47 15.47
C GLN A 189 4.40 25.16 15.84
N ILE A 190 4.93 24.47 14.83
CA ILE A 190 5.87 23.36 15.01
C ILE A 190 7.04 23.91 15.84
N THR A 191 7.43 23.18 16.87
CA THR A 191 8.57 23.55 17.71
C THR A 191 9.73 22.61 17.39
N GLU A 192 10.87 23.16 17.05
CA GLU A 192 12.12 22.43 16.88
C GLU A 192 12.99 22.61 18.13
N LEU A 193 13.27 21.52 18.82
CA LEU A 193 14.24 21.49 19.90
C LEU A 193 15.62 21.14 19.34
N LYS A 194 16.62 21.93 19.69
CA LYS A 194 17.99 21.77 19.18
C LYS A 194 18.93 21.29 20.29
N ARG A 195 19.96 20.58 19.89
CA ARG A 195 21.02 20.13 20.80
C ARG A 195 21.62 21.29 21.61
N GLY A 196 21.82 21.07 22.88
CA GLY A 196 22.28 22.04 23.83
C GLY A 196 21.20 22.85 24.54
N GLU A 197 19.94 22.69 24.14
CA GLU A 197 18.80 23.22 24.88
C GLU A 197 18.41 22.26 26.00
N LYS A 198 18.17 22.78 27.19
CA LYS A 198 17.76 21.93 28.36
C LYS A 198 16.53 21.08 28.09
N GLN A 199 15.58 21.57 27.30
CA GLN A 199 14.37 20.87 26.94
C GLN A 199 14.66 19.73 25.94
N PHE A 200 15.59 19.94 24.99
CA PHE A 200 16.03 18.89 24.08
C PHE A 200 16.58 17.68 24.84
N ASP A 201 17.51 17.90 25.76
CA ASP A 201 18.15 16.81 26.51
C ASP A 201 17.13 16.03 27.34
N ALA A 202 16.17 16.73 27.97
CA ALA A 202 15.10 16.10 28.75
C ALA A 202 14.17 15.23 27.89
N VAL A 203 13.74 15.73 26.72
CA VAL A 203 12.87 14.99 25.79
C VAL A 203 13.63 13.82 25.18
N LEU A 204 14.88 14.03 24.73
CA LEU A 204 15.71 12.96 24.19
C LEU A 204 15.87 11.78 25.18
N ALA A 205 16.08 12.09 26.46
CA ALA A 205 16.17 11.06 27.50
C ALA A 205 14.87 10.24 27.64
N LEU A 206 13.70 10.89 27.53
CA LEU A 206 12.41 10.21 27.53
C LEU A 206 12.23 9.33 26.29
N LEU A 207 12.58 9.81 25.11
CA LEU A 207 12.46 9.05 23.86
C LEU A 207 13.39 7.83 23.89
N ARG A 208 14.65 7.99 24.33
CA ARG A 208 15.61 6.87 24.51
C ARG A 208 15.08 5.82 25.48
N LYS A 209 14.56 6.26 26.62
CA LYS A 209 13.97 5.34 27.60
C LYS A 209 12.78 4.59 27.01
N SER A 210 11.94 5.22 26.19
CA SER A 210 10.77 4.60 25.59
C SER A 210 11.10 3.65 24.44
N ASN A 211 12.24 3.84 23.77
CA ASN A 211 12.74 2.92 22.75
C ASN A 211 13.43 1.68 23.35
N GLY A 212 13.86 1.77 24.59
CA GLY A 212 14.54 0.68 25.30
C GLY A 212 16.04 0.60 24.98
N THR A 213 16.69 -0.47 25.47
CA THR A 213 18.14 -0.69 25.34
C THR A 213 18.49 -1.99 24.61
N ASN A 214 17.50 -2.72 24.11
CA ASN A 214 17.74 -3.98 23.42
C ASN A 214 18.01 -3.75 21.94
N GLU A 215 19.27 -3.74 21.55
CA GLU A 215 19.75 -3.54 20.18
C GLU A 215 19.28 -4.63 19.19
N ASN A 216 18.83 -5.78 19.68
CA ASN A 216 18.26 -6.85 18.87
C ASN A 216 16.74 -6.71 18.68
N SER A 217 16.13 -5.66 19.20
CA SER A 217 14.71 -5.38 18.99
C SER A 217 14.49 -4.84 17.57
N GLU A 218 13.49 -5.35 16.85
CA GLU A 218 13.08 -4.85 15.53
C GLU A 218 12.74 -3.34 15.52
N ASN A 219 12.38 -2.80 16.68
CA ASN A 219 12.03 -1.38 16.84
C ASN A 219 13.17 -0.55 17.45
N TYR A 220 14.39 -1.09 17.56
CA TYR A 220 15.50 -0.35 18.12
C TYR A 220 16.03 0.70 17.12
N CYS A 221 16.12 1.93 17.58
CA CYS A 221 16.58 3.08 16.80
C CYS A 221 18.04 3.39 17.12
N TYR A 222 18.97 2.93 16.30
CA TYR A 222 20.41 3.13 16.54
C TYR A 222 20.77 4.62 16.68
N ASP A 223 20.36 5.43 15.71
CA ASP A 223 20.74 6.83 15.68
C ASP A 223 20.06 7.68 16.77
N LEU A 224 18.95 7.20 17.32
CA LEU A 224 18.34 7.81 18.48
C LEU A 224 19.29 7.76 19.71
N HIS A 225 20.03 6.66 19.86
CA HIS A 225 20.93 6.43 20.98
C HIS A 225 22.34 7.02 20.77
N GLU A 226 22.71 7.34 19.52
CA GLU A 226 23.99 7.95 19.19
C GLU A 226 24.07 9.42 19.56
N ASP A 227 25.19 9.84 20.17
CA ASP A 227 25.41 11.23 20.57
C ASP A 227 26.13 12.07 19.52
N ASN A 228 26.76 11.44 18.52
CA ASN A 228 27.62 12.10 17.54
C ASN A 228 26.87 12.65 16.32
N ILE A 229 25.58 12.42 16.20
CA ILE A 229 24.78 12.95 15.10
C ILE A 229 24.61 14.45 15.26
N SER A 230 25.37 15.22 14.49
CA SER A 230 25.53 16.67 14.65
C SER A 230 24.26 17.47 14.36
N ASN A 231 23.40 16.95 13.50
CA ASN A 231 22.13 17.60 13.10
C ASN A 231 20.89 16.99 13.77
N LYS A 232 21.06 16.20 14.84
CA LYS A 232 19.93 15.66 15.57
C LYS A 232 19.08 16.78 16.16
N GLN A 233 17.82 16.80 15.78
CA GLN A 233 16.80 17.70 16.33
C GLN A 233 15.58 16.87 16.74
N ILE A 234 14.70 17.45 17.54
CA ILE A 234 13.39 16.89 17.86
C ILE A 234 12.35 17.89 17.40
N THR A 235 11.52 17.45 16.45
CA THR A 235 10.38 18.23 15.96
C THR A 235 9.13 17.86 16.76
N LEU A 236 8.43 18.87 17.27
CA LEU A 236 7.22 18.72 18.07
C LEU A 236 6.02 19.23 17.29
N TYR A 237 5.11 18.34 16.94
CA TYR A 237 3.84 18.67 16.29
C TYR A 237 2.72 18.72 17.32
N PRO A 238 2.04 19.84 17.52
CA PRO A 238 0.88 19.91 18.39
C PRO A 238 -0.22 18.97 17.90
N LEU A 239 -0.76 18.19 18.82
CA LEU A 239 -1.96 17.35 18.62
C LEU A 239 -3.14 17.97 19.38
N THR A 240 -4.22 17.21 19.51
CA THR A 240 -5.40 17.62 20.30
C THR A 240 -5.28 17.18 21.76
N LYS A 241 -6.06 17.82 22.65
CA LYS A 241 -6.18 17.45 24.07
C LYS A 241 -4.86 17.45 24.86
N GLY A 242 -4.00 18.44 24.58
CA GLY A 242 -2.74 18.57 25.29
C GLY A 242 -1.76 17.44 25.00
N LYS A 243 -1.73 16.95 23.76
CA LYS A 243 -0.80 15.95 23.27
C LYS A 243 0.13 16.56 22.22
N VAL A 244 1.30 15.98 22.11
CA VAL A 244 2.35 16.40 21.16
C VAL A 244 2.92 15.14 20.51
N LEU A 245 3.08 15.15 19.19
CA LEU A 245 3.88 14.16 18.47
C LEU A 245 5.33 14.66 18.43
N ALA A 246 6.23 13.87 18.97
CA ALA A 246 7.67 14.10 18.83
C ALA A 246 8.21 13.23 17.68
N GLU A 247 9.03 13.83 16.86
CA GLU A 247 9.75 13.21 15.74
C GLU A 247 11.24 13.44 15.90
N THR A 248 12.05 12.43 15.72
CA THR A 248 13.51 12.51 15.63
C THR A 248 14.07 11.32 14.88
N VAL A 249 15.32 11.39 14.44
CA VAL A 249 15.95 10.31 13.67
C VAL A 249 15.96 8.99 14.44
N CYS A 250 15.58 7.93 13.73
CA CYS A 250 15.68 6.52 14.19
C CYS A 250 16.85 5.81 13.51
N ILE A 251 16.88 5.85 12.17
CA ILE A 251 17.94 5.31 11.32
C ILE A 251 18.17 6.33 10.20
N GLY A 252 19.37 6.85 10.08
CA GLY A 252 19.75 7.86 9.08
C GLY A 252 20.74 7.33 8.05
N GLY A 253 20.29 6.40 7.18
CA GLY A 253 21.08 5.87 6.07
C GLY A 253 20.64 6.41 4.72
N SER A 254 21.48 6.30 3.69
CA SER A 254 21.17 6.76 2.34
C SER A 254 19.98 6.02 1.71
N TYR A 255 19.76 4.76 2.06
CA TYR A 255 18.70 3.91 1.54
C TYR A 255 17.61 3.57 2.58
N HIS A 256 17.96 3.65 3.85
CA HIS A 256 17.05 3.43 4.96
C HIS A 256 17.10 4.67 5.85
N TYR A 257 16.12 5.52 5.69
CA TYR A 257 15.89 6.66 6.55
C TYR A 257 14.53 6.50 7.20
N THR A 258 14.50 6.48 8.53
CA THR A 258 13.26 6.45 9.30
C THR A 258 13.39 7.36 10.50
N ASP A 259 12.25 7.94 10.91
CA ASP A 259 12.16 8.72 12.11
C ASP A 259 11.54 7.93 13.26
N TYR A 260 11.88 8.32 14.45
CA TYR A 260 11.27 7.82 15.68
C TYR A 260 10.13 8.76 16.07
N TYR A 261 8.95 8.17 16.20
CA TYR A 261 7.75 8.91 16.59
C TYR A 261 7.25 8.46 17.95
N ALA A 262 6.92 9.43 18.79
CA ALA A 262 6.29 9.19 20.08
C ALA A 262 5.27 10.28 20.41
N VAL A 263 4.11 9.88 20.94
CA VAL A 263 3.14 10.82 21.51
C VAL A 263 3.51 11.11 22.95
N LEU A 264 3.68 12.38 23.26
CA LEU A 264 3.96 12.86 24.62
C LEU A 264 2.78 13.68 25.17
N ASP A 265 2.76 13.83 26.49
CA ASP A 265 1.92 14.85 27.12
C ASP A 265 2.45 16.26 26.80
N GLU A 266 1.58 17.29 26.90
CA GLU A 266 1.91 18.70 26.59
C GLU A 266 3.09 19.23 27.45
N LYS A 267 3.25 18.70 28.65
CA LYS A 267 4.36 19.07 29.56
C LYS A 267 5.68 18.43 29.18
N LEU A 268 5.71 17.58 28.14
CA LEU A 268 6.88 16.82 27.68
C LEU A 268 7.53 16.01 28.83
N SER A 269 6.71 15.43 29.68
CA SER A 269 7.15 14.69 30.88
C SER A 269 6.95 13.19 30.77
N LYS A 270 6.12 12.72 29.82
CA LYS A 270 5.73 11.33 29.69
C LYS A 270 5.50 10.97 28.23
N VAL A 271 6.02 9.81 27.81
CA VAL A 271 5.65 9.16 26.54
C VAL A 271 4.37 8.34 26.78
N GLU A 272 3.38 8.51 25.92
CA GLU A 272 2.08 7.85 26.01
C GLU A 272 1.86 6.79 24.94
N GLN A 273 2.46 7.00 23.74
CA GLN A 273 2.47 6.03 22.67
C GLN A 273 3.84 6.06 21.99
N VAL A 274 4.42 4.90 21.73
CA VAL A 274 5.57 4.73 20.85
C VAL A 274 5.02 4.17 19.54
N LEU A 275 5.50 4.70 18.42
CA LEU A 275 5.15 4.26 17.08
C LEU A 275 6.30 3.42 16.51
N ALA A 276 5.97 2.48 15.62
CA ALA A 276 6.98 1.69 14.96
C ALA A 276 7.89 2.57 14.09
N ASN A 277 9.15 2.17 13.93
CA ASN A 277 10.16 2.90 13.16
C ASN A 277 10.01 2.80 11.62
N GLN A 278 8.88 2.31 11.14
CA GLN A 278 8.57 2.19 9.71
C GLN A 278 8.13 3.50 9.07
N TYR A 279 7.91 4.54 9.86
CA TYR A 279 7.45 5.85 9.39
C TYR A 279 8.63 6.78 9.16
N ASN A 280 8.62 7.53 8.05
CA ASN A 280 9.72 8.37 7.61
C ASN A 280 9.43 9.86 7.78
N TYR A 281 8.17 10.28 7.73
CA TYR A 281 7.82 11.70 7.79
C TYR A 281 6.39 11.92 8.29
N ALA A 282 6.19 13.10 8.88
CA ALA A 282 4.87 13.62 9.20
C ALA A 282 4.32 14.42 8.03
N ASP A 283 3.07 14.17 7.65
CA ASP A 283 2.36 14.81 6.55
C ASP A 283 1.10 15.48 7.06
N TYR A 284 0.97 16.78 6.81
CA TYR A 284 -0.17 17.58 7.23
C TYR A 284 -0.99 18.06 6.05
N ASP A 285 -2.24 17.60 5.99
CA ASP A 285 -3.19 18.06 4.99
C ASP A 285 -3.83 19.39 5.43
N LYS A 286 -3.53 20.46 4.68
CA LYS A 286 -4.03 21.82 4.96
C LYS A 286 -5.55 21.96 4.82
N ASN A 287 -6.21 21.08 4.05
CA ASN A 287 -7.65 21.18 3.78
C ASN A 287 -8.47 20.50 4.87
N THR A 288 -8.00 19.36 5.35
CA THR A 288 -8.68 18.56 6.36
C THR A 288 -8.09 18.75 7.76
N HIS A 289 -6.96 19.44 7.87
CA HIS A 289 -6.18 19.58 9.10
C HIS A 289 -5.77 18.23 9.74
N VAL A 290 -5.69 17.19 8.92
CA VAL A 290 -5.30 15.85 9.39
C VAL A 290 -3.79 15.74 9.38
N LEU A 291 -3.22 15.35 10.52
CA LEU A 291 -1.81 14.97 10.63
C LEU A 291 -1.70 13.45 10.48
N LYS A 292 -0.97 13.03 9.46
CA LYS A 292 -0.60 11.63 9.22
C LYS A 292 0.90 11.45 9.39
N ILE A 293 1.29 10.25 9.79
CA ILE A 293 2.66 9.78 9.63
C ILE A 293 2.68 8.77 8.49
N LYS A 294 3.66 8.92 7.61
CA LYS A 294 3.82 8.11 6.41
C LYS A 294 5.21 7.52 6.34
N GLY A 295 5.30 6.32 5.84
CA GLY A 295 6.58 5.67 5.68
C GLY A 295 6.60 4.64 4.58
N SER A 296 7.81 4.32 4.14
CA SER A 296 8.07 3.19 3.26
C SER A 296 9.31 2.46 3.76
N PHE A 297 9.26 1.14 3.72
CA PHE A 297 10.39 0.28 3.98
C PHE A 297 10.84 -0.35 2.66
N LYS A 298 12.11 -0.10 2.28
CA LYS A 298 12.68 -0.62 1.04
C LYS A 298 13.36 -1.95 1.33
N SER A 299 13.05 -2.98 0.54
CA SER A 299 13.65 -4.32 0.71
C SER A 299 14.97 -4.50 -0.04
N ASP A 300 15.31 -3.56 -0.94
CA ASP A 300 16.53 -3.60 -1.73
C ASP A 300 17.14 -2.21 -1.93
N GLY A 301 18.42 -2.17 -2.33
CA GLY A 301 19.17 -0.93 -2.48
C GLY A 301 18.73 -0.04 -3.65
N LEU A 302 18.01 -0.60 -4.64
CA LEU A 302 17.50 0.12 -5.80
C LEU A 302 16.05 0.60 -5.58
N ALA A 303 15.45 0.26 -4.44
CA ALA A 303 14.06 0.53 -4.12
C ALA A 303 13.07 -0.03 -5.16
N GLU A 304 13.42 -1.16 -5.79
CA GLU A 304 12.55 -1.87 -6.71
C GLU A 304 11.33 -2.46 -6.00
N SER A 305 11.49 -2.83 -4.74
CA SER A 305 10.44 -3.39 -3.89
C SER A 305 10.38 -2.64 -2.56
N TRP A 306 9.17 -2.26 -2.14
CA TRP A 306 8.95 -1.52 -0.91
C TRP A 306 7.52 -1.69 -0.37
N TYR A 307 7.37 -1.47 0.94
CA TYR A 307 6.09 -1.45 1.65
C TYR A 307 5.82 -0.05 2.16
N GLY A 308 4.59 0.41 2.02
CA GLY A 308 4.15 1.72 2.49
C GLY A 308 3.10 1.62 3.59
N TYR A 309 3.12 2.59 4.50
CA TYR A 309 2.26 2.67 5.67
C TYR A 309 1.78 4.10 5.88
N GLU A 310 0.55 4.22 6.33
CA GLU A 310 0.02 5.48 6.83
C GLU A 310 -0.67 5.27 8.17
N ALA A 311 -0.53 6.23 9.07
CA ALA A 311 -1.31 6.30 10.30
C ALA A 311 -1.75 7.74 10.57
N ALA A 312 -2.96 7.93 11.09
CA ALA A 312 -3.52 9.25 11.40
C ALA A 312 -3.95 9.36 12.87
N TRP A 313 -3.99 10.61 13.37
CA TRP A 313 -4.38 10.92 14.73
C TRP A 313 -5.90 10.84 14.92
N ASN A 314 -6.37 10.01 15.85
CA ASN A 314 -7.80 9.85 16.15
C ASN A 314 -8.28 10.64 17.39
N GLY A 315 -7.43 11.52 17.94
CA GLY A 315 -7.69 12.25 19.17
C GLY A 315 -7.20 11.55 20.44
N LYS A 316 -6.68 10.31 20.32
CA LYS A 316 -6.14 9.53 21.43
C LYS A 316 -4.83 8.84 21.08
N THR A 317 -4.75 8.23 19.90
CA THR A 317 -3.60 7.48 19.40
C THR A 317 -3.50 7.66 17.88
N PHE A 318 -2.33 7.44 17.30
CA PHE A 318 -2.21 7.19 15.88
C PHE A 318 -2.70 5.77 15.56
N ILE A 319 -3.49 5.65 14.51
CA ILE A 319 -4.07 4.38 14.04
C ILE A 319 -3.77 4.21 12.57
N THR A 320 -3.47 2.99 12.14
CA THR A 320 -3.17 2.67 10.73
C THR A 320 -4.37 3.01 9.83
N THR A 321 -4.10 3.73 8.76
CA THR A 321 -5.10 4.19 7.78
C THR A 321 -4.90 3.60 6.40
N ALA A 322 -3.68 3.18 6.05
CA ALA A 322 -3.39 2.50 4.80
C ALA A 322 -2.15 1.61 4.93
N GLU A 323 -2.14 0.53 4.15
CA GLU A 323 -0.96 -0.32 3.92
C GLU A 323 -0.92 -0.68 2.43
N TYR A 324 0.27 -0.65 1.84
CA TYR A 324 0.46 -0.92 0.43
C TYR A 324 1.85 -1.50 0.15
N THR A 325 2.00 -2.13 -1.00
CA THR A 325 3.25 -2.69 -1.51
C THR A 325 3.48 -2.24 -2.94
N SER A 326 4.72 -2.23 -3.36
CA SER A 326 5.06 -2.00 -4.76
C SER A 326 5.02 -3.27 -5.62
N GLY A 327 4.94 -4.45 -4.99
CA GLY A 327 5.19 -5.72 -5.65
C GLY A 327 6.67 -5.91 -6.01
N SER A 328 6.94 -6.82 -6.94
CA SER A 328 8.29 -7.10 -7.44
C SER A 328 8.83 -5.97 -8.32
N GLY A 329 10.14 -5.78 -8.31
CA GLY A 329 10.78 -4.70 -9.08
C GLY A 329 11.19 -5.11 -10.49
N LYS A 330 12.00 -6.18 -10.60
CA LYS A 330 12.47 -6.73 -11.87
C LYS A 330 13.14 -5.71 -12.82
N GLY A 331 13.83 -4.70 -12.27
CA GLY A 331 14.53 -3.65 -13.00
C GLY A 331 13.88 -2.27 -12.93
N PHE A 332 12.64 -2.16 -12.44
CA PHE A 332 12.02 -0.85 -12.22
C PHE A 332 12.61 -0.14 -11.00
N ILE A 333 13.38 0.89 -11.22
CA ILE A 333 13.88 1.75 -10.13
C ILE A 333 12.68 2.49 -9.51
N GLY A 334 12.48 2.30 -8.22
CA GLY A 334 11.34 2.90 -7.51
C GLY A 334 10.00 2.18 -7.71
N SER A 335 9.97 1.05 -8.39
CA SER A 335 8.84 0.18 -8.73
C SER A 335 8.05 0.55 -10.00
N ALA A 336 7.42 -0.45 -10.62
CA ALA A 336 6.51 -0.26 -11.75
C ALA A 336 5.19 0.43 -11.35
N TRP A 337 4.72 0.19 -10.12
CA TRP A 337 3.40 0.61 -9.64
C TRP A 337 3.54 1.35 -8.32
N GLY A 338 3.06 2.57 -8.26
CA GLY A 338 3.27 3.53 -7.17
C GLY A 338 2.65 3.18 -5.80
N GLY A 339 2.27 1.94 -5.60
CA GLY A 339 1.69 1.41 -4.36
C GLY A 339 0.37 0.69 -4.61
N LEU A 340 0.38 -0.64 -4.43
CA LEU A 340 -0.78 -1.51 -4.57
C LEU A 340 -1.34 -1.78 -3.17
N PRO A 341 -2.58 -1.39 -2.85
CA PRO A 341 -3.08 -1.44 -1.49
C PRO A 341 -3.34 -2.87 -1.03
N THR A 342 -2.98 -3.17 0.22
CA THR A 342 -3.42 -4.34 0.98
C THR A 342 -4.46 -3.95 2.02
N PHE A 343 -4.45 -2.69 2.47
CA PHE A 343 -5.43 -2.14 3.40
C PHE A 343 -5.72 -0.68 3.07
N VAL A 344 -7.02 -0.35 3.00
CA VAL A 344 -7.51 1.01 2.76
C VAL A 344 -8.62 1.37 3.74
N THR A 345 -8.73 2.65 4.06
CA THR A 345 -9.79 3.19 4.93
C THR A 345 -10.36 4.47 4.37
N ASP A 346 -11.60 4.79 4.78
CA ASP A 346 -12.23 6.09 4.59
C ASP A 346 -12.06 6.92 5.87
N LEU A 347 -11.39 8.06 5.76
CA LEU A 347 -11.21 8.95 6.91
C LEU A 347 -12.47 9.81 7.13
N ASN A 348 -12.99 9.75 8.35
CA ASN A 348 -14.07 10.62 8.81
C ASN A 348 -13.47 11.70 9.74
N VAL A 349 -13.25 12.89 9.19
CA VAL A 349 -12.63 14.01 9.91
C VAL A 349 -13.68 14.66 10.84
N LYS A 350 -13.36 14.78 12.13
CA LYS A 350 -14.20 15.38 13.19
C LYS A 350 -13.59 16.66 13.73
#